data_eb2c8b3fbb362301036eb84abd6637c4
#
_entry.id   eb2c8b3fbb362301036eb84abd6637c4
#
_cell.length_a   1.000
_cell.length_b   1.000
_cell.length_c   1.000
_cell.angle_alpha   90.00
_cell.angle_beta   90.00
_cell.angle_gamma   90.00
#
_symmetry.space_group_name_H-M   'P 1'
#
loop_
_entity.id
_entity.type
_entity.pdbx_description
1 polymer ?
#
loop_
_entity_poly.entity_id
_entity_poly.type
_entity_poly.pdbx_seq_one_letter_code
_entity_poly.pdbx_strand_id
1 'polypeptide(L)'
;MNNQAGHFVQQWRNLRSHAFDIEQNSTAGKTLMLSLWGRPARVYTNANLSIVSGQECNADCPFCVEKLRRTNEDGVFEKPTQAGEAIFLRALDSALDELTPLNPSVSVTGGEPSLDPRLPEILSLLQRRNARKITVTTNGSGLFERRQGATMLDWITGAGARHINISRASVDDARNAALMRMPDGLDSAGLGEVIRLASARGTRPRLSCALMDGEVDNMEGVLEYLQFAKRLGADNVIFRELMKPDPATVSRYNPVAAFCEGARARLAPILRQVSRNDDFRFIRQVMGYYYYVEVWGYGGMDVVFEGADLGLIDFMKRKTPGVIHEFVIRSDGRLGSSWHAREEPLGPPWLAGAMEPAALRGA
;
A
#
# COMPACT_ATOMS: atom_id res chain seq x y z
N MET A 1 -30.26 -5.33 2.62
CA MET A 1 -29.10 -5.08 1.74
C MET A 1 -28.89 -3.61 1.36
N ASN A 2 -29.90 -2.74 1.41
CA ASN A 2 -29.75 -1.31 1.04
C ASN A 2 -29.08 -0.39 2.10
N ASN A 3 -28.91 -0.85 3.33
CA ASN A 3 -28.48 0.03 4.42
C ASN A 3 -26.95 0.23 4.49
N GLN A 4 -26.15 -0.73 4.03
CA GLN A 4 -24.67 -0.62 4.05
C GLN A 4 -24.15 0.36 2.99
N ALA A 5 -24.68 0.32 1.78
CA ALA A 5 -24.30 1.24 0.72
C ALA A 5 -24.60 2.70 1.11
N GLY A 6 -25.77 2.95 1.71
CA GLY A 6 -26.14 4.27 2.22
C GLY A 6 -25.20 4.77 3.32
N HIS A 7 -24.74 3.89 4.19
CA HIS A 7 -23.84 4.25 5.28
C HIS A 7 -22.43 4.66 4.77
N PHE A 8 -21.87 3.93 3.81
CA PHE A 8 -20.59 4.28 3.19
C PHE A 8 -20.65 5.60 2.43
N VAL A 9 -21.67 5.78 1.60
CA VAL A 9 -21.91 7.03 0.87
C VAL A 9 -22.06 8.21 1.82
N GLN A 10 -22.80 8.05 2.92
CA GLN A 10 -23.02 9.08 3.92
C GLN A 10 -21.71 9.43 4.66
N GLN A 11 -20.89 8.44 4.99
CA GLN A 11 -19.59 8.66 5.65
C GLN A 11 -18.66 9.53 4.80
N TRP A 12 -18.60 9.28 3.48
CA TRP A 12 -17.75 10.03 2.57
C TRP A 12 -18.33 11.39 2.20
N ARG A 13 -19.65 11.51 2.09
CA ARG A 13 -20.36 12.81 1.91
C ARG A 13 -20.11 13.77 3.06
N ASN A 14 -19.96 13.25 4.27
CA ASN A 14 -19.72 14.06 5.47
C ASN A 14 -18.26 14.51 5.63
N LEU A 15 -17.32 13.98 4.83
CA LEU A 15 -15.93 14.40 4.84
C LEU A 15 -15.73 15.77 4.21
N ARG A 16 -16.56 16.16 3.22
CA ARG A 16 -16.47 17.43 2.53
C ARG A 16 -17.82 18.08 2.27
N SER A 17 -17.77 19.42 2.17
CA SER A 17 -18.87 20.25 1.65
C SER A 17 -19.15 20.05 0.15
N HIS A 18 -18.25 19.40 -0.59
CA HIS A 18 -18.46 19.04 -2.00
C HIS A 18 -19.04 17.64 -2.08
N ALA A 19 -20.19 17.52 -2.73
CA ALA A 19 -20.88 16.27 -2.87
C ALA A 19 -19.99 15.19 -3.51
N PHE A 20 -19.75 14.12 -2.77
CA PHE A 20 -19.18 12.90 -3.32
C PHE A 20 -20.29 12.18 -4.10
N ASP A 21 -20.13 12.12 -5.40
CA ASP A 21 -21.03 11.35 -6.26
C ASP A 21 -20.35 10.03 -6.65
N ILE A 22 -20.81 8.94 -6.02
CA ILE A 22 -20.35 7.59 -6.35
C ILE A 22 -20.62 7.25 -7.82
N GLU A 23 -21.70 7.75 -8.40
CA GLU A 23 -22.06 7.46 -9.78
C GLU A 23 -21.15 8.17 -10.77
N GLN A 24 -20.80 9.44 -10.51
CA GLN A 24 -19.79 10.16 -11.30
C GLN A 24 -18.39 9.57 -11.18
N ASN A 25 -18.10 8.91 -10.07
CA ASN A 25 -16.83 8.21 -9.83
C ASN A 25 -16.91 6.72 -10.11
N SER A 26 -18.01 6.25 -10.70
CA SER A 26 -18.16 4.86 -11.15
C SER A 26 -17.01 4.46 -12.07
N THR A 27 -16.41 3.31 -11.79
CA THR A 27 -15.37 2.71 -12.64
C THR A 27 -15.95 1.99 -13.86
N ALA A 28 -17.26 1.85 -13.94
CA ALA A 28 -17.94 1.07 -14.99
C ALA A 28 -17.61 1.54 -16.42
N GLY A 29 -17.51 2.87 -16.64
CA GLY A 29 -17.14 3.45 -17.92
C GLY A 29 -15.64 3.64 -18.15
N LYS A 30 -14.79 3.30 -17.16
CA LYS A 30 -13.32 3.49 -17.21
C LYS A 30 -12.60 2.16 -17.26
N THR A 31 -12.99 1.32 -18.22
CA THR A 31 -12.42 -0.02 -18.39
C THR A 31 -11.86 -0.21 -19.79
N LEU A 32 -10.89 -1.10 -19.89
CA LEU A 32 -10.36 -1.60 -21.17
C LEU A 32 -10.34 -3.13 -21.15
N MET A 33 -10.33 -3.74 -22.33
CA MET A 33 -10.16 -5.18 -22.48
C MET A 33 -8.69 -5.49 -22.68
N LEU A 34 -8.16 -6.39 -21.85
CA LEU A 34 -6.84 -7.00 -22.00
C LEU A 34 -6.99 -8.48 -22.37
N SER A 35 -5.97 -9.04 -22.97
CA SER A 35 -5.79 -10.48 -23.08
C SER A 35 -4.72 -10.89 -22.08
N LEU A 36 -5.08 -11.57 -21.01
CA LEU A 36 -4.14 -12.08 -20.01
C LEU A 36 -3.90 -13.56 -20.30
N TRP A 37 -2.73 -13.90 -20.82
CA TRP A 37 -2.38 -15.26 -21.28
C TRP A 37 -3.48 -15.90 -22.13
N GLY A 38 -3.99 -15.14 -23.11
CA GLY A 38 -5.05 -15.59 -24.01
C GLY A 38 -6.46 -15.53 -23.46
N ARG A 39 -6.66 -15.15 -22.21
CA ARG A 39 -8.00 -14.99 -21.57
C ARG A 39 -8.41 -13.53 -21.59
N PRO A 40 -9.61 -13.19 -22.10
CA PRO A 40 -10.09 -11.81 -22.08
C PRO A 40 -10.38 -11.36 -20.64
N ALA A 41 -9.90 -10.18 -20.29
CA ALA A 41 -10.09 -9.57 -18.98
C ALA A 41 -10.51 -8.12 -19.13
N ARG A 42 -11.59 -7.72 -18.45
CA ARG A 42 -12.02 -6.33 -18.36
C ARG A 42 -11.34 -5.68 -17.17
N VAL A 43 -10.55 -4.66 -17.41
CA VAL A 43 -9.66 -4.05 -16.41
C VAL A 43 -9.97 -2.57 -16.25
N TYR A 44 -9.99 -2.08 -15.03
CA TYR A 44 -10.08 -0.66 -14.73
C TYR A 44 -8.82 0.08 -15.26
N THR A 45 -9.02 1.16 -16.01
CA THR A 45 -7.91 1.87 -16.69
C THR A 45 -6.87 2.47 -15.75
N ASN A 46 -7.20 2.64 -14.48
CA ASN A 46 -6.26 3.10 -13.45
C ASN A 46 -5.94 2.01 -12.42
N ALA A 47 -6.08 0.73 -12.79
CA ALA A 47 -5.63 -0.36 -11.94
C ALA A 47 -4.10 -0.26 -11.74
N ASN A 48 -3.65 -0.51 -10.51
CA ASN A 48 -2.23 -0.57 -10.17
C ASN A 48 -1.76 -2.02 -10.07
N LEU A 49 -0.46 -2.22 -10.17
CA LEU A 49 0.20 -3.48 -9.85
C LEU A 49 0.90 -3.34 -8.49
N SER A 50 0.48 -4.15 -7.54
CA SER A 50 1.19 -4.30 -6.27
C SER A 50 2.08 -5.53 -6.31
N ILE A 51 3.34 -5.38 -5.94
CA ILE A 51 4.32 -6.46 -5.85
C ILE A 51 4.59 -6.74 -4.39
N VAL A 52 4.20 -7.93 -3.92
CA VAL A 52 4.55 -8.44 -2.60
C VAL A 52 5.93 -9.09 -2.72
N SER A 53 6.98 -8.31 -2.46
CA SER A 53 8.37 -8.73 -2.70
C SER A 53 8.79 -9.88 -1.80
N GLY A 54 8.69 -9.72 -0.49
CA GLY A 54 9.05 -10.74 0.50
C GLY A 54 7.96 -10.92 1.54
N GLN A 55 8.18 -11.90 2.41
CA GLN A 55 7.25 -12.22 3.50
C GLN A 55 7.79 -11.81 4.86
N GLU A 56 9.11 -11.70 4.94
CA GLU A 56 9.76 -11.37 6.19
C GLU A 56 9.60 -9.87 6.48
N CYS A 57 9.32 -9.60 7.75
CA CYS A 57 9.29 -8.25 8.29
C CYS A 57 9.88 -8.32 9.70
N ASN A 58 10.78 -7.41 9.99
CA ASN A 58 11.36 -7.28 11.33
C ASN A 58 10.50 -6.43 12.28
N ALA A 59 9.36 -5.92 11.78
CA ALA A 59 8.34 -5.25 12.58
C ALA A 59 7.15 -6.17 12.84
N ASP A 60 6.50 -6.00 13.99
CA ASP A 60 5.28 -6.74 14.38
C ASP A 60 4.11 -5.79 14.67
N CYS A 61 3.89 -4.81 13.78
CA CYS A 61 2.86 -3.79 13.95
C CYS A 61 1.49 -4.38 14.23
N PRO A 62 0.79 -3.95 15.31
CA PRO A 62 -0.55 -4.45 15.63
C PRO A 62 -1.63 -3.97 14.64
N PHE A 63 -1.30 -3.02 13.77
CA PHE A 63 -2.14 -2.48 12.70
C PHE A 63 -1.71 -2.91 11.30
N CYS A 64 -0.93 -3.99 11.17
CA CYS A 64 -0.39 -4.45 9.89
C CYS A 64 -1.49 -4.94 8.95
N VAL A 65 -1.64 -4.27 7.80
CA VAL A 65 -2.67 -4.62 6.80
C VAL A 65 -2.45 -6.01 6.22
N GLU A 66 -1.19 -6.46 6.08
CA GLU A 66 -0.89 -7.80 5.59
C GLU A 66 -1.39 -8.88 6.56
N LYS A 67 -1.20 -8.68 7.86
CA LYS A 67 -1.76 -9.58 8.89
C LYS A 67 -3.28 -9.53 8.91
N LEU A 68 -3.88 -8.36 8.72
CA LEU A 68 -5.34 -8.22 8.64
C LEU A 68 -5.92 -9.09 7.52
N ARG A 69 -5.27 -9.12 6.36
CA ARG A 69 -5.74 -9.83 5.17
C ARG A 69 -5.49 -11.33 5.18
N ARG A 70 -4.51 -11.80 5.96
CA ARG A 70 -4.01 -13.19 5.95
C ARG A 70 -4.23 -13.94 7.25
N THR A 71 -4.97 -13.39 8.18
CA THR A 71 -5.36 -14.13 9.38
C THR A 71 -6.59 -14.98 9.03
N ASN A 72 -6.48 -16.29 9.25
CA ASN A 72 -7.57 -17.24 8.99
C ASN A 72 -8.70 -17.13 10.02
N GLU A 73 -9.71 -17.97 9.88
CA GLU A 73 -10.90 -17.96 10.73
C GLU A 73 -10.59 -18.27 12.21
N ASP A 74 -9.51 -18.98 12.48
CA ASP A 74 -9.02 -19.31 13.83
C ASP A 74 -8.16 -18.19 14.44
N GLY A 75 -7.95 -17.08 13.72
CA GLY A 75 -7.12 -15.97 14.17
C GLY A 75 -5.61 -16.19 13.96
N VAL A 76 -5.23 -17.21 13.19
CA VAL A 76 -3.83 -17.52 12.89
C VAL A 76 -3.37 -16.82 11.62
N PHE A 77 -2.24 -16.11 11.70
CA PHE A 77 -1.62 -15.47 10.54
C PHE A 77 -0.97 -16.54 9.64
N GLU A 78 -1.48 -16.67 8.43
CA GLU A 78 -0.95 -17.57 7.40
C GLU A 78 0.17 -16.89 6.62
N LYS A 79 1.43 -17.31 6.87
CA LYS A 79 2.56 -16.84 6.06
C LYS A 79 2.41 -17.38 4.64
N PRO A 80 2.49 -16.50 3.62
CA PRO A 80 2.42 -16.96 2.24
C PRO A 80 3.65 -17.79 1.86
N THR A 81 3.54 -18.64 0.87
CA THR A 81 4.68 -19.33 0.26
C THR A 81 5.54 -18.33 -0.51
N GLN A 82 6.85 -18.51 -0.50
CA GLN A 82 7.78 -17.71 -1.29
C GLN A 82 8.36 -18.56 -2.42
N ALA A 83 8.27 -18.07 -3.65
CA ALA A 83 8.95 -18.69 -4.78
C ALA A 83 10.44 -18.36 -4.76
N GLY A 84 11.25 -19.27 -5.29
CA GLY A 84 12.65 -18.98 -5.59
C GLY A 84 12.76 -17.79 -6.55
N GLU A 85 13.90 -17.07 -6.49
CA GLU A 85 14.12 -15.83 -7.23
C GLU A 85 13.83 -15.96 -8.73
N ALA A 86 14.40 -16.98 -9.40
CA ALA A 86 14.23 -17.17 -10.84
C ALA A 86 12.76 -17.39 -11.25
N ILE A 87 12.00 -18.14 -10.45
CA ILE A 87 10.57 -18.37 -10.70
C ILE A 87 9.78 -17.08 -10.50
N PHE A 88 10.06 -16.36 -9.42
CA PHE A 88 9.39 -15.10 -9.12
C PHE A 88 9.65 -14.04 -10.19
N LEU A 89 10.92 -13.85 -10.58
CA LEU A 89 11.28 -12.85 -11.59
C LEU A 89 10.71 -13.18 -12.96
N ARG A 90 10.71 -14.47 -13.35
CA ARG A 90 10.05 -14.90 -14.57
C ARG A 90 8.54 -14.66 -14.55
N ALA A 91 7.88 -14.89 -13.41
CA ALA A 91 6.46 -14.65 -13.25
C ALA A 91 6.13 -13.16 -13.31
N LEU A 92 6.93 -12.32 -12.63
CA LEU A 92 6.81 -10.87 -12.68
C LEU A 92 7.02 -10.33 -14.08
N ASP A 93 8.05 -10.79 -14.79
CA ASP A 93 8.35 -10.38 -16.16
C ASP A 93 7.20 -10.72 -17.11
N SER A 94 6.68 -11.95 -17.03
CA SER A 94 5.50 -12.38 -17.78
C SER A 94 4.25 -11.55 -17.47
N ALA A 95 4.03 -11.20 -16.20
CA ALA A 95 2.90 -10.36 -15.82
C ALA A 95 3.04 -8.92 -16.37
N LEU A 96 4.24 -8.37 -16.35
CA LEU A 96 4.52 -7.05 -16.92
C LEU A 96 4.30 -7.01 -18.44
N ASP A 97 4.63 -8.09 -19.16
CA ASP A 97 4.32 -8.22 -20.59
C ASP A 97 2.82 -8.14 -20.85
N GLU A 98 2.02 -8.94 -20.14
CA GLU A 98 0.55 -8.95 -20.27
C GLU A 98 -0.09 -7.60 -19.89
N LEU A 99 0.51 -6.89 -18.94
CA LEU A 99 0.02 -5.60 -18.47
C LEU A 99 0.57 -4.39 -19.25
N THR A 100 1.41 -4.62 -20.28
CA THR A 100 1.99 -3.54 -21.09
C THR A 100 0.95 -2.57 -21.65
N PRO A 101 -0.22 -3.00 -22.19
CA PRO A 101 -1.22 -2.06 -22.72
C PRO A 101 -1.85 -1.16 -21.63
N LEU A 102 -1.89 -1.63 -20.38
CA LEU A 102 -2.38 -0.85 -19.23
C LEU A 102 -1.31 0.10 -18.71
N ASN A 103 -0.04 -0.29 -18.77
CA ASN A 103 1.09 0.39 -18.17
C ASN A 103 0.79 0.88 -16.74
N PRO A 104 0.55 -0.03 -15.79
CA PRO A 104 0.08 0.33 -14.46
C PRO A 104 1.15 1.07 -13.66
N SER A 105 0.72 1.86 -12.68
CA SER A 105 1.63 2.26 -11.60
C SER A 105 1.99 1.05 -10.76
N VAL A 106 3.26 0.93 -10.38
CA VAL A 106 3.77 -0.20 -9.61
C VAL A 106 4.04 0.21 -8.17
N SER A 107 3.57 -0.58 -7.23
CA SER A 107 3.84 -0.43 -5.80
C SER A 107 4.56 -1.68 -5.28
N VAL A 108 5.82 -1.54 -4.88
CA VAL A 108 6.57 -2.62 -4.22
C VAL A 108 6.32 -2.53 -2.72
N THR A 109 5.84 -3.62 -2.17
CA THR A 109 5.45 -3.78 -0.76
C THR A 109 5.68 -5.24 -0.33
N GLY A 110 5.15 -5.66 0.80
CA GLY A 110 5.27 -7.04 1.27
C GLY A 110 5.31 -7.10 2.77
N GLY A 111 6.20 -7.93 3.34
CA GLY A 111 6.67 -7.78 4.70
C GLY A 111 7.49 -6.49 4.80
N GLU A 112 8.81 -6.59 4.76
CA GLU A 112 9.67 -5.44 4.58
C GLU A 112 10.49 -5.60 3.29
N PRO A 113 10.23 -4.80 2.24
CA PRO A 113 10.92 -4.97 0.96
C PRO A 113 12.43 -4.79 1.03
N SER A 114 12.94 -3.92 1.90
CA SER A 114 14.39 -3.70 2.03
C SER A 114 15.14 -4.92 2.61
N LEU A 115 14.42 -5.87 3.21
CA LEU A 115 14.99 -7.14 3.69
C LEU A 115 14.95 -8.24 2.61
N ASP A 116 14.15 -8.09 1.56
CA ASP A 116 14.05 -9.09 0.50
C ASP A 116 15.32 -9.10 -0.37
N PRO A 117 16.07 -10.23 -0.42
CA PRO A 117 17.28 -10.33 -1.24
C PRO A 117 17.00 -10.13 -2.74
N ARG A 118 15.77 -10.35 -3.21
CA ARG A 118 15.37 -10.21 -4.62
C ARG A 118 15.04 -8.77 -5.02
N LEU A 119 14.97 -7.82 -4.05
CA LEU A 119 14.57 -6.44 -4.35
C LEU A 119 15.44 -5.77 -5.41
N PRO A 120 16.79 -5.91 -5.44
CA PRO A 120 17.61 -5.35 -6.50
C PRO A 120 17.20 -5.81 -7.89
N GLU A 121 16.94 -7.11 -8.06
CA GLU A 121 16.53 -7.70 -9.34
C GLU A 121 15.10 -7.29 -9.74
N ILE A 122 14.19 -7.22 -8.78
CA ILE A 122 12.82 -6.69 -8.98
C ILE A 122 12.90 -5.27 -9.53
N LEU A 123 13.68 -4.39 -8.88
CA LEU A 123 13.83 -3.00 -9.27
C LEU A 123 14.50 -2.87 -10.65
N SER A 124 15.54 -3.65 -10.92
CA SER A 124 16.22 -3.71 -12.21
C SER A 124 15.26 -4.13 -13.32
N LEU A 125 14.39 -5.11 -13.06
CA LEU A 125 13.38 -5.55 -14.01
C LEU A 125 12.36 -4.45 -14.29
N LEU A 126 11.84 -3.79 -13.25
CA LEU A 126 10.89 -2.68 -13.40
C LEU A 126 11.49 -1.52 -14.20
N GLN A 127 12.77 -1.23 -14.00
CA GLN A 127 13.49 -0.21 -14.77
C GLN A 127 13.62 -0.61 -16.25
N ARG A 128 14.06 -1.85 -16.54
CA ARG A 128 14.16 -2.35 -17.91
C ARG A 128 12.82 -2.35 -18.65
N ARG A 129 11.72 -2.64 -17.94
CA ARG A 129 10.35 -2.60 -18.46
C ARG A 129 9.75 -1.19 -18.53
N ASN A 130 10.51 -0.17 -18.15
CA ASN A 130 10.09 1.24 -18.17
C ASN A 130 8.75 1.46 -17.44
N ALA A 131 8.61 0.88 -16.23
CA ALA A 131 7.41 1.00 -15.45
C ALA A 131 7.05 2.48 -15.21
N ARG A 132 5.84 2.88 -15.52
CA ARG A 132 5.37 4.30 -15.54
C ARG A 132 5.64 5.05 -14.24
N LYS A 133 5.48 4.38 -13.11
CA LYS A 133 5.69 4.93 -11.78
C LYS A 133 5.99 3.81 -10.81
N ILE A 134 7.13 3.88 -10.16
CA ILE A 134 7.52 2.94 -9.10
C ILE A 134 7.38 3.65 -7.77
N THR A 135 6.73 2.99 -6.81
CA THR A 135 6.65 3.40 -5.40
C THR A 135 7.10 2.23 -4.55
N VAL A 136 7.99 2.46 -3.60
CA VAL A 136 8.41 1.45 -2.61
C VAL A 136 7.86 1.85 -1.26
N THR A 137 7.20 0.92 -0.56
CA THR A 137 6.71 1.14 0.81
C THR A 137 7.53 0.28 1.76
N THR A 138 8.18 0.91 2.73
CA THR A 138 9.16 0.30 3.63
C THR A 138 9.00 0.83 5.06
N ASN A 139 9.44 0.05 6.04
CA ASN A 139 9.63 0.53 7.41
C ASN A 139 10.99 1.25 7.60
N GLY A 140 11.85 1.20 6.59
CA GLY A 140 13.12 1.90 6.53
C GLY A 140 14.32 1.13 7.08
N SER A 141 14.12 0.05 7.82
CA SER A 141 15.18 -0.61 8.61
C SER A 141 16.37 -1.12 7.77
N GLY A 142 16.10 -1.64 6.57
CA GLY A 142 17.14 -2.20 5.69
C GLY A 142 17.67 -1.23 4.63
N LEU A 143 17.29 0.05 4.63
CA LEU A 143 17.65 0.97 3.54
C LEU A 143 19.16 1.20 3.39
N PHE A 144 19.92 1.14 4.47
CA PHE A 144 21.38 1.26 4.45
C PHE A 144 22.11 -0.08 4.32
N GLU A 145 21.40 -1.20 4.33
CA GLU A 145 22.02 -2.49 4.07
C GLU A 145 22.58 -2.56 2.66
N ARG A 146 23.78 -3.14 2.53
CA ARG A 146 24.45 -3.28 1.25
C ARG A 146 24.20 -4.65 0.65
N ARG A 147 23.77 -4.66 -0.62
CA ARG A 147 23.61 -5.87 -1.43
C ARG A 147 24.17 -5.61 -2.82
N GLN A 148 24.88 -6.57 -3.37
CA GLN A 148 25.45 -6.46 -4.72
C GLN A 148 26.23 -5.13 -4.94
N GLY A 149 26.97 -4.70 -3.93
CA GLY A 149 27.84 -3.52 -4.02
C GLY A 149 27.19 -2.16 -3.74
N ALA A 150 25.85 -2.08 -3.64
CA ALA A 150 25.10 -0.84 -3.38
C ALA A 150 24.19 -0.97 -2.15
N THR A 151 23.75 0.13 -1.56
CA THR A 151 22.72 0.11 -0.51
C THR A 151 21.34 -0.16 -1.12
N MET A 152 20.41 -0.63 -0.30
CA MET A 152 19.02 -0.80 -0.78
C MET A 152 18.41 0.54 -1.19
N LEU A 153 18.79 1.63 -0.53
CA LEU A 153 18.40 2.99 -0.94
C LEU A 153 18.97 3.34 -2.32
N ASP A 154 20.23 2.96 -2.63
CA ASP A 154 20.84 3.16 -3.94
C ASP A 154 20.09 2.40 -5.03
N TRP A 155 19.69 1.15 -4.76
CA TRP A 155 18.90 0.35 -5.69
C TRP A 155 17.53 0.98 -5.96
N ILE A 156 16.82 1.42 -4.91
CA ILE A 156 15.49 2.05 -5.04
C ILE A 156 15.56 3.33 -5.85
N THR A 157 16.52 4.21 -5.52
CA THR A 157 16.68 5.50 -6.21
C THR A 157 17.23 5.32 -7.63
N GLY A 158 18.17 4.40 -7.83
CA GLY A 158 18.75 4.06 -9.13
C GLY A 158 17.73 3.46 -10.11
N ALA A 159 16.74 2.75 -9.62
CA ALA A 159 15.62 2.26 -10.43
C ALA A 159 14.62 3.36 -10.87
N GLY A 160 14.84 4.61 -10.48
CA GLY A 160 13.95 5.72 -10.79
C GLY A 160 12.64 5.68 -10.01
N ALA A 161 12.63 5.12 -8.79
CA ALA A 161 11.45 5.14 -7.95
C ALA A 161 10.96 6.59 -7.75
N ARG A 162 9.69 6.83 -8.07
CA ARG A 162 9.07 8.16 -7.93
C ARG A 162 8.89 8.54 -6.47
N HIS A 163 8.50 7.56 -5.66
CA HIS A 163 8.28 7.74 -4.22
C HIS A 163 8.87 6.59 -3.43
N ILE A 164 9.39 6.91 -2.26
CA ILE A 164 9.65 5.98 -1.19
C ILE A 164 8.74 6.34 0.00
N ASN A 165 7.78 5.48 0.33
CA ASN A 165 6.92 5.65 1.50
C ASN A 165 7.60 5.01 2.69
N ILE A 166 7.94 5.79 3.71
CA ILE A 166 8.60 5.33 4.91
C ILE A 166 7.58 5.34 6.05
N SER A 167 7.32 4.17 6.61
CA SER A 167 6.40 4.03 7.73
C SER A 167 7.01 4.66 9.00
N ARG A 168 6.30 5.62 9.57
CA ARG A 168 6.69 6.31 10.79
C ARG A 168 5.43 6.65 11.59
N ALA A 169 5.16 5.88 12.64
CA ALA A 169 3.91 6.00 13.38
C ALA A 169 3.93 7.11 14.46
N SER A 170 5.12 7.52 14.92
CA SER A 170 5.28 8.57 15.93
C SER A 170 6.50 9.45 15.62
N VAL A 171 6.46 10.69 16.10
CA VAL A 171 7.59 11.64 16.03
C VAL A 171 8.71 11.25 17.00
N ASP A 172 8.37 10.62 18.10
CA ASP A 172 9.30 10.09 19.10
C ASP A 172 9.86 8.73 18.68
N ASP A 173 11.19 8.56 18.74
CA ASP A 173 11.87 7.35 18.27
C ASP A 173 11.49 6.11 19.10
N ALA A 174 11.47 6.25 20.43
CA ALA A 174 11.15 5.13 21.32
C ALA A 174 9.67 4.73 21.18
N ARG A 175 8.78 5.72 21.06
CA ARG A 175 7.36 5.49 20.85
C ARG A 175 7.11 4.83 19.50
N ASN A 176 7.79 5.29 18.44
CA ASN A 176 7.71 4.67 17.11
C ASN A 176 8.14 3.20 17.14
N ALA A 177 9.28 2.90 17.78
CA ALA A 177 9.77 1.53 17.94
C ALA A 177 8.75 0.66 18.69
N ALA A 178 8.14 1.17 19.75
CA ALA A 178 7.11 0.46 20.52
C ALA A 178 5.83 0.21 19.71
N LEU A 179 5.31 1.22 18.98
CA LEU A 179 4.11 1.11 18.16
C LEU A 179 4.29 0.13 17.00
N MET A 180 5.43 0.18 16.35
CA MET A 180 5.75 -0.71 15.24
C MET A 180 6.28 -2.08 15.72
N ARG A 181 6.54 -2.23 17.00
CA ARG A 181 7.21 -3.41 17.59
C ARG A 181 8.48 -3.75 16.80
N MET A 182 9.31 -2.74 16.60
CA MET A 182 10.51 -2.79 15.77
C MET A 182 11.64 -2.03 16.48
N PRO A 183 12.41 -2.71 17.36
CA PRO A 183 13.45 -2.06 18.16
C PRO A 183 14.62 -1.52 17.32
N ASP A 184 14.93 -2.19 16.19
CA ASP A 184 16.07 -1.85 15.31
C ASP A 184 15.64 -0.98 14.11
N GLY A 185 14.60 -0.14 14.28
CA GLY A 185 14.15 0.78 13.24
C GLY A 185 15.05 2.00 13.09
N LEU A 186 14.87 2.75 12.00
CA LEU A 186 15.56 4.05 11.84
C LEU A 186 15.12 5.01 12.95
N ASP A 187 16.09 5.61 13.60
CA ASP A 187 15.88 6.79 14.43
C ASP A 187 15.65 8.05 13.56
N SER A 188 15.39 9.18 14.21
CA SER A 188 15.15 10.44 13.51
C SER A 188 16.37 10.92 12.71
N ALA A 189 17.60 10.63 13.16
CA ALA A 189 18.82 10.99 12.45
C ALA A 189 18.99 10.17 11.16
N GLY A 190 18.86 8.85 11.25
CA GLY A 190 18.90 7.95 10.09
C GLY A 190 17.76 8.22 9.10
N LEU A 191 16.58 8.56 9.60
CA LEU A 191 15.44 8.94 8.76
C LEU A 191 15.73 10.25 7.98
N GLY A 192 16.31 11.26 8.64
CA GLY A 192 16.74 12.52 7.99
C GLY A 192 17.80 12.27 6.90
N GLU A 193 18.73 11.36 7.14
CA GLU A 193 19.75 11.00 6.13
C GLU A 193 19.13 10.29 4.92
N VAL A 194 18.17 9.35 5.13
CA VAL A 194 17.42 8.72 4.02
C VAL A 194 16.67 9.76 3.20
N ILE A 195 15.99 10.71 3.87
CA ILE A 195 15.24 11.79 3.19
C ILE A 195 16.18 12.63 2.33
N ARG A 196 17.30 13.04 2.88
CA ARG A 196 18.30 13.84 2.19
C ARG A 196 18.88 13.12 0.96
N LEU A 197 19.30 11.87 1.11
CA LEU A 197 19.89 11.07 0.04
C LEU A 197 18.90 10.75 -1.08
N ALA A 198 17.67 10.35 -0.72
CA ALA A 198 16.63 10.04 -1.70
C ALA A 198 16.24 11.29 -2.51
N SER A 199 16.02 12.42 -1.84
CA SER A 199 15.66 13.69 -2.48
C SER A 199 16.77 14.17 -3.44
N ALA A 200 18.03 14.08 -3.03
CA ALA A 200 19.18 14.45 -3.87
C ALA A 200 19.28 13.62 -5.16
N ARG A 201 18.67 12.42 -5.19
CA ARG A 201 18.63 11.50 -6.34
C ARG A 201 17.33 11.55 -7.12
N GLY A 202 16.43 12.50 -6.82
CA GLY A 202 15.16 12.68 -7.53
C GLY A 202 14.04 11.74 -7.10
N THR A 203 14.25 10.90 -6.09
CA THR A 203 13.19 10.10 -5.45
C THR A 203 12.57 10.91 -4.33
N ARG A 204 11.24 11.01 -4.30
CA ARG A 204 10.51 11.80 -3.29
C ARG A 204 10.18 10.94 -2.06
N PRO A 205 10.83 11.19 -0.91
CA PRO A 205 10.45 10.54 0.34
C PRO A 205 9.08 11.01 0.80
N ARG A 206 8.30 10.06 1.36
CA ARG A 206 7.00 10.33 1.97
C ARG A 206 6.94 9.67 3.32
N LEU A 207 6.78 10.43 4.38
CA LEU A 207 6.52 9.89 5.70
C LEU A 207 5.07 9.41 5.77
N SER A 208 4.86 8.17 6.18
CA SER A 208 3.55 7.54 6.29
C SER A 208 3.20 7.32 7.75
N CYS A 209 2.23 8.10 8.24
CA CYS A 209 1.73 8.07 9.61
C CYS A 209 0.33 7.42 9.65
N ALA A 210 0.16 6.43 10.49
CA ALA A 210 -1.16 5.88 10.81
C ALA A 210 -1.85 6.77 11.84
N LEU A 211 -3.10 7.14 11.58
CA LEU A 211 -3.94 7.88 12.52
C LEU A 211 -4.48 6.91 13.58
N MET A 212 -4.04 7.11 14.83
CA MET A 212 -4.39 6.23 15.94
C MET A 212 -4.77 7.06 17.17
N ASP A 213 -5.78 6.57 17.87
CA ASP A 213 -6.26 7.16 19.13
C ASP A 213 -5.13 7.20 20.18
N GLY A 214 -4.95 8.33 20.83
CA GLY A 214 -3.84 8.58 21.75
C GLY A 214 -2.47 8.82 21.11
N GLU A 215 -2.39 8.87 19.77
CA GLU A 215 -1.20 9.20 19.00
C GLU A 215 -1.49 10.42 18.11
N VAL A 216 -1.40 10.29 16.78
CA VAL A 216 -1.86 11.33 15.86
C VAL A 216 -3.35 11.10 15.59
N ASP A 217 -4.21 11.70 16.39
CA ASP A 217 -5.67 11.53 16.38
C ASP A 217 -6.46 12.83 16.17
N ASN A 218 -5.77 13.96 16.20
CA ASN A 218 -6.36 15.29 16.13
C ASN A 218 -5.46 16.27 15.38
N MET A 219 -5.89 17.52 15.25
CA MET A 219 -5.17 18.55 14.50
C MET A 219 -3.84 18.95 15.13
N GLU A 220 -3.73 18.94 16.45
CA GLU A 220 -2.49 19.24 17.17
C GLU A 220 -1.42 18.21 16.84
N GLY A 221 -1.75 16.91 16.94
CA GLY A 221 -0.86 15.83 16.55
C GLY A 221 -0.46 15.87 15.07
N VAL A 222 -1.39 16.25 14.18
CA VAL A 222 -1.07 16.47 12.76
C VAL A 222 -0.04 17.58 12.59
N LEU A 223 -0.22 18.73 13.26
CA LEU A 223 0.72 19.85 13.16
C LEU A 223 2.09 19.51 13.75
N GLU A 224 2.14 18.84 14.88
CA GLU A 224 3.38 18.36 15.49
C GLU A 224 4.13 17.43 14.52
N TYR A 225 3.43 16.48 13.91
CA TYR A 225 4.01 15.55 12.95
C TYR A 225 4.53 16.28 11.69
N LEU A 226 3.81 17.28 11.18
CA LEU A 226 4.26 18.09 10.06
C LEU A 226 5.51 18.93 10.38
N GLN A 227 5.59 19.46 11.60
CA GLN A 227 6.79 20.16 12.07
C GLN A 227 7.99 19.20 12.18
N PHE A 228 7.78 17.99 12.69
CA PHE A 228 8.79 16.94 12.71
C PHE A 228 9.27 16.60 11.29
N ALA A 229 8.36 16.33 10.36
CA ALA A 229 8.69 16.04 8.97
C ALA A 229 9.50 17.17 8.31
N LYS A 230 9.12 18.42 8.57
CA LYS A 230 9.82 19.62 8.08
C LYS A 230 11.24 19.72 8.62
N ARG A 231 11.46 19.43 9.93
CA ARG A 231 12.81 19.41 10.52
C ARG A 231 13.72 18.38 9.87
N LEU A 232 13.17 17.24 9.42
CA LEU A 232 13.91 16.20 8.71
C LEU A 232 14.11 16.52 7.22
N GLY A 233 13.52 17.61 6.70
CA GLY A 233 13.60 17.97 5.28
C GLY A 233 12.61 17.21 4.38
N ALA A 234 11.62 16.51 4.93
CA ALA A 234 10.56 15.88 4.14
C ALA A 234 9.59 16.94 3.61
N ASP A 235 9.24 16.83 2.33
CA ASP A 235 8.26 17.68 1.66
C ASP A 235 6.93 16.97 1.37
N ASN A 236 6.79 15.74 1.83
CA ASN A 236 5.59 14.93 1.61
C ASN A 236 5.28 14.06 2.84
N VAL A 237 4.04 14.17 3.33
CA VAL A 237 3.52 13.38 4.45
C VAL A 237 2.19 12.78 4.05
N ILE A 238 1.94 11.53 4.44
CA ILE A 238 0.62 10.92 4.32
C ILE A 238 0.13 10.46 5.69
N PHE A 239 -1.05 10.94 6.06
CA PHE A 239 -1.82 10.49 7.22
C PHE A 239 -2.86 9.47 6.75
N ARG A 240 -2.80 8.27 7.30
CA ARG A 240 -3.71 7.17 6.93
C ARG A 240 -4.60 6.79 8.08
N GLU A 241 -5.90 6.84 7.87
CA GLU A 241 -6.83 6.18 8.78
C GLU A 241 -6.53 4.68 8.81
N LEU A 242 -6.54 4.07 9.99
CA LEU A 242 -6.38 2.62 10.09
C LEU A 242 -7.45 1.92 9.25
N MET A 243 -7.03 0.87 8.54
CA MET A 243 -7.93 0.11 7.67
C MET A 243 -9.16 -0.34 8.44
N LYS A 244 -10.34 -0.02 7.92
CA LYS A 244 -11.59 -0.52 8.46
C LYS A 244 -11.81 -1.94 7.92
N PRO A 245 -11.80 -2.97 8.80
CA PRO A 245 -12.05 -4.34 8.39
C PRO A 245 -13.50 -4.51 7.91
N ASP A 246 -13.71 -5.40 6.94
CA ASP A 246 -15.06 -5.87 6.59
C ASP A 246 -15.40 -7.08 7.46
N PRO A 247 -16.43 -6.99 8.34
CA PRO A 247 -16.84 -8.11 9.17
C PRO A 247 -17.29 -9.35 8.39
N ALA A 248 -17.61 -9.19 7.10
CA ALA A 248 -18.02 -10.30 6.23
C ALA A 248 -16.81 -11.12 5.72
N THR A 249 -15.61 -10.51 5.68
CA THR A 249 -14.41 -11.14 5.09
C THR A 249 -13.26 -11.28 6.07
N VAL A 250 -13.30 -10.57 7.19
CA VAL A 250 -12.27 -10.61 8.23
C VAL A 250 -12.82 -11.26 9.49
N SER A 251 -12.16 -12.28 9.99
CA SER A 251 -12.55 -12.97 11.22
C SER A 251 -12.63 -12.01 12.40
N ARG A 252 -13.67 -12.17 13.22
CA ARG A 252 -13.81 -11.46 14.51
C ARG A 252 -12.68 -11.80 15.50
N TYR A 253 -11.98 -12.89 15.28
CA TYR A 253 -10.82 -13.32 16.10
C TYR A 253 -9.50 -12.76 15.59
N ASN A 254 -9.51 -11.97 14.51
CA ASN A 254 -8.32 -11.34 13.98
C ASN A 254 -7.84 -10.23 14.94
N PRO A 255 -6.67 -10.39 15.59
CA PRO A 255 -6.19 -9.42 16.58
C PRO A 255 -5.87 -8.06 15.97
N VAL A 256 -5.50 -8.02 14.68
CA VAL A 256 -5.25 -6.77 13.96
C VAL A 256 -6.57 -6.04 13.69
N ALA A 257 -7.64 -6.78 13.35
CA ALA A 257 -8.96 -6.18 13.17
C ALA A 257 -9.45 -5.54 14.48
N ALA A 258 -9.32 -6.27 15.59
CA ALA A 258 -9.69 -5.76 16.91
C ALA A 258 -8.87 -4.51 17.30
N PHE A 259 -7.56 -4.52 17.04
CA PHE A 259 -6.70 -3.36 17.26
C PHE A 259 -7.13 -2.17 16.39
N CYS A 260 -7.30 -2.39 15.08
CA CYS A 260 -7.69 -1.32 14.15
C CYS A 260 -9.06 -0.72 14.50
N GLU A 261 -10.00 -1.52 14.99
CA GLU A 261 -11.31 -1.04 15.40
C GLU A 261 -11.24 -0.21 16.68
N GLY A 262 -10.44 -0.65 17.66
CA GLY A 262 -10.28 0.04 18.96
C GLY A 262 -9.40 1.29 18.92
N ALA A 263 -8.35 1.30 18.07
CA ALA A 263 -7.36 2.38 18.06
C ALA A 263 -7.51 3.35 16.87
N ARG A 264 -8.52 3.20 16.03
CA ARG A 264 -8.68 4.02 14.83
C ARG A 264 -9.14 5.44 15.15
N ALA A 265 -8.26 6.42 14.93
CA ALA A 265 -8.65 7.82 14.88
C ALA A 265 -9.36 8.12 13.55
N ARG A 266 -10.51 8.77 13.61
CA ARG A 266 -11.33 9.05 12.42
C ARG A 266 -10.78 10.23 11.63
N LEU A 267 -10.63 10.05 10.34
CA LEU A 267 -10.14 11.08 9.42
C LEU A 267 -11.09 12.29 9.30
N ALA A 268 -12.40 12.09 9.35
CA ALA A 268 -13.39 13.12 9.12
C ALA A 268 -13.30 14.34 10.07
N PRO A 269 -13.12 14.19 11.39
CA PRO A 269 -12.92 15.32 12.29
C PRO A 269 -11.66 16.12 11.98
N ILE A 270 -10.56 15.43 11.62
CA ILE A 270 -9.28 16.06 11.25
C ILE A 270 -9.47 16.90 9.99
N LEU A 271 -10.03 16.33 8.93
CA LEU A 271 -10.26 17.04 7.66
C LEU A 271 -11.17 18.26 7.80
N ARG A 272 -12.17 18.21 8.72
CA ARG A 272 -12.98 19.40 9.01
C ARG A 272 -12.15 20.53 9.64
N GLN A 273 -11.16 20.21 10.45
CA GLN A 273 -10.27 21.21 11.03
C GLN A 273 -9.25 21.71 9.99
N VAL A 274 -8.66 20.82 9.21
CA VAL A 274 -7.78 21.17 8.08
C VAL A 274 -8.48 22.12 7.11
N SER A 275 -9.75 21.87 6.76
CA SER A 275 -10.50 22.71 5.82
C SER A 275 -10.85 24.10 6.34
N ARG A 276 -10.70 24.34 7.64
CA ARG A 276 -10.95 25.64 8.32
C ARG A 276 -9.67 26.34 8.74
N ASN A 277 -8.52 25.73 8.50
CA ASN A 277 -7.23 26.28 8.86
C ASN A 277 -6.60 26.94 7.60
N ASP A 278 -6.39 28.23 7.65
CA ASP A 278 -5.89 29.06 6.53
C ASP A 278 -4.46 28.68 6.09
N ASP A 279 -3.69 28.01 6.95
CA ASP A 279 -2.36 27.51 6.60
C ASP A 279 -2.40 26.32 5.63
N PHE A 280 -3.58 25.69 5.49
CA PHE A 280 -3.79 24.55 4.59
C PHE A 280 -4.49 24.99 3.30
N ARG A 281 -3.81 24.80 2.17
CA ARG A 281 -4.39 25.07 0.85
C ARG A 281 -4.80 23.75 0.19
N PHE A 282 -6.08 23.60 -0.09
CA PHE A 282 -6.57 22.45 -0.84
C PHE A 282 -5.96 22.40 -2.25
N ILE A 283 -5.44 21.22 -2.65
CA ILE A 283 -4.84 20.99 -3.96
C ILE A 283 -5.77 20.14 -4.82
N ARG A 284 -6.13 18.94 -4.34
CA ARG A 284 -6.99 18.02 -5.09
C ARG A 284 -7.55 16.93 -4.21
N GLN A 285 -8.60 16.32 -4.70
CA GLN A 285 -9.15 15.07 -4.18
C GLN A 285 -8.90 13.96 -5.19
N VAL A 286 -8.58 12.77 -4.70
CA VAL A 286 -8.47 11.55 -5.49
C VAL A 286 -9.39 10.52 -4.88
N MET A 287 -10.24 9.91 -5.71
CA MET A 287 -11.13 8.84 -5.28
C MET A 287 -10.87 7.61 -6.11
N GLY A 288 -10.53 6.54 -5.43
CA GLY A 288 -10.46 5.21 -5.99
C GLY A 288 -11.72 4.42 -5.61
N TYR A 289 -11.80 3.21 -6.08
CA TYR A 289 -12.93 2.33 -5.80
C TYR A 289 -13.03 1.90 -4.31
N TYR A 290 -11.97 2.10 -3.50
CA TYR A 290 -11.93 1.71 -2.09
C TYR A 290 -11.26 2.73 -1.16
N TYR A 291 -10.75 3.82 -1.69
CA TYR A 291 -10.06 4.82 -0.90
C TYR A 291 -10.53 6.24 -1.20
N TYR A 292 -10.39 7.06 -0.21
CA TYR A 292 -10.61 8.49 -0.28
C TYR A 292 -9.32 9.22 0.07
N VAL A 293 -8.85 10.10 -0.80
CA VAL A 293 -7.61 10.83 -0.61
C VAL A 293 -7.84 12.31 -0.86
N GLU A 294 -7.41 13.13 0.09
CA GLU A 294 -7.26 14.57 -0.13
C GLU A 294 -5.78 14.96 -0.07
N VAL A 295 -5.39 15.84 -0.96
CA VAL A 295 -4.05 16.43 -0.99
C VAL A 295 -4.16 17.91 -0.69
N TRP A 296 -3.41 18.35 0.31
CA TRP A 296 -3.33 19.70 0.79
C TRP A 296 -1.89 20.19 0.76
N GLY A 297 -1.70 21.51 0.54
CA GLY A 297 -0.40 22.16 0.73
C GLY A 297 -0.34 22.78 2.13
N TYR A 298 0.77 22.57 2.85
CA TYR A 298 1.05 23.18 4.16
C TYR A 298 2.53 23.51 4.25
N GLY A 299 2.89 24.78 4.39
CA GLY A 299 4.27 25.21 4.61
C GLY A 299 5.28 24.71 3.55
N GLY A 300 4.84 24.58 2.29
CA GLY A 300 5.64 24.05 1.17
C GLY A 300 5.62 22.53 1.02
N MET A 301 4.96 21.80 1.93
CA MET A 301 4.80 20.34 1.87
C MET A 301 3.49 19.95 1.19
N ASP A 302 3.48 18.78 0.52
CA ASP A 302 2.26 18.08 0.17
C ASP A 302 1.82 17.19 1.34
N VAL A 303 0.64 17.46 1.88
CA VAL A 303 0.02 16.70 2.96
C VAL A 303 -1.13 15.88 2.40
N VAL A 304 -1.04 14.58 2.52
CA VAL A 304 -2.03 13.63 2.01
C VAL A 304 -2.81 13.05 3.19
N PHE A 305 -4.13 13.06 3.09
CA PHE A 305 -5.02 12.39 4.04
C PHE A 305 -5.75 11.27 3.30
N GLU A 306 -5.62 10.04 3.81
CA GLU A 306 -6.14 8.84 3.17
C GLU A 306 -7.02 8.04 4.13
N GLY A 307 -8.24 7.76 3.68
CA GLY A 307 -9.14 6.80 4.31
C GLY A 307 -9.31 5.57 3.44
N ALA A 308 -9.26 4.38 4.02
CA ALA A 308 -9.46 3.10 3.34
C ALA A 308 -10.50 2.25 4.05
N ASP A 309 -11.39 1.61 3.27
CA ASP A 309 -12.50 0.81 3.78
C ASP A 309 -12.66 -0.47 2.94
N LEU A 310 -12.38 -1.63 3.55
CA LEU A 310 -12.49 -2.93 2.87
C LEU A 310 -13.92 -3.25 2.44
N GLY A 311 -14.91 -2.84 3.23
CA GLY A 311 -16.32 -3.04 2.87
C GLY A 311 -16.73 -2.26 1.62
N LEU A 312 -16.10 -1.10 1.38
CA LEU A 312 -16.30 -0.32 0.15
C LEU A 312 -15.70 -1.03 -1.08
N ILE A 313 -14.53 -1.66 -0.92
CA ILE A 313 -13.92 -2.47 -1.99
C ILE A 313 -14.91 -3.54 -2.46
N ASP A 314 -15.42 -4.33 -1.54
CA ASP A 314 -16.33 -5.43 -1.86
C ASP A 314 -17.67 -4.94 -2.43
N PHE A 315 -18.16 -3.80 -1.95
CA PHE A 315 -19.32 -3.14 -2.51
C PHE A 315 -19.09 -2.73 -3.97
N MET A 316 -17.95 -2.12 -4.29
CA MET A 316 -17.63 -1.70 -5.67
C MET A 316 -17.42 -2.89 -6.59
N LYS A 317 -16.77 -3.96 -6.12
CA LYS A 317 -16.64 -5.22 -6.86
C LYS A 317 -18.01 -5.82 -7.23
N ARG A 318 -18.95 -5.81 -6.29
CA ARG A 318 -20.32 -6.29 -6.57
C ARG A 318 -21.07 -5.43 -7.58
N LYS A 319 -20.79 -4.12 -7.66
CA LYS A 319 -21.41 -3.23 -8.67
C LYS A 319 -20.84 -3.39 -10.07
N THR A 320 -19.61 -3.84 -10.18
CA THR A 320 -18.89 -4.00 -11.44
C THR A 320 -18.36 -5.42 -11.60
N PRO A 321 -19.25 -6.45 -11.68
CA PRO A 321 -18.82 -7.84 -11.76
C PRO A 321 -17.94 -8.06 -12.98
N GLY A 322 -16.86 -8.84 -12.81
CA GLY A 322 -15.90 -9.16 -13.86
C GLY A 322 -14.95 -8.03 -14.24
N VAL A 323 -14.92 -6.92 -13.51
CA VAL A 323 -13.89 -5.87 -13.66
C VAL A 323 -12.75 -6.10 -12.67
N ILE A 324 -11.53 -6.16 -13.18
CA ILE A 324 -10.31 -6.18 -12.36
C ILE A 324 -9.94 -4.73 -12.02
N HIS A 325 -9.92 -4.39 -10.74
CA HIS A 325 -9.62 -3.05 -10.25
C HIS A 325 -8.15 -2.86 -9.83
N GLU A 326 -7.47 -3.95 -9.52
CA GLU A 326 -6.07 -3.97 -9.10
C GLU A 326 -5.43 -5.31 -9.46
N PHE A 327 -4.11 -5.32 -9.55
CA PHE A 327 -3.31 -6.51 -9.70
C PHE A 327 -2.37 -6.67 -8.51
N VAL A 328 -2.23 -7.89 -8.03
CA VAL A 328 -1.30 -8.23 -6.95
C VAL A 328 -0.48 -9.43 -7.36
N ILE A 329 0.83 -9.23 -7.57
CA ILE A 329 1.75 -10.34 -7.69
C ILE A 329 2.24 -10.71 -6.30
N ARG A 330 1.98 -11.95 -5.91
CA ARG A 330 2.28 -12.46 -4.58
C ARG A 330 3.72 -12.96 -4.52
N SER A 331 4.26 -13.11 -3.31
CA SER A 331 5.63 -13.60 -3.08
C SER A 331 5.94 -14.97 -3.69
N ASP A 332 4.91 -15.76 -4.02
CA ASP A 332 4.99 -17.01 -4.76
C ASP A 332 4.96 -16.84 -6.29
N GLY A 333 4.87 -15.61 -6.80
CA GLY A 333 4.82 -15.29 -8.22
C GLY A 333 3.43 -15.32 -8.85
N ARG A 334 2.38 -15.73 -8.12
CA ARG A 334 1.02 -15.76 -8.66
C ARG A 334 0.45 -14.35 -8.79
N LEU A 335 -0.12 -14.03 -9.95
CA LEU A 335 -0.87 -12.80 -10.17
C LEU A 335 -2.32 -12.98 -9.76
N GLY A 336 -2.82 -12.13 -8.88
CA GLY A 336 -4.22 -12.08 -8.48
C GLY A 336 -4.88 -10.77 -8.89
N SER A 337 -6.21 -10.74 -8.87
CA SER A 337 -7.06 -9.56 -9.08
C SER A 337 -7.38 -8.81 -7.79
N SER A 338 -6.90 -9.30 -6.67
CA SER A 338 -7.06 -8.70 -5.35
C SER A 338 -5.99 -9.18 -4.37
N TRP A 339 -6.06 -8.64 -3.16
CA TRP A 339 -5.21 -9.04 -2.04
C TRP A 339 -5.65 -10.36 -1.37
N HIS A 340 -6.83 -10.90 -1.68
CA HIS A 340 -7.32 -12.13 -1.08
C HIS A 340 -6.52 -13.33 -1.57
N ALA A 341 -5.87 -14.04 -0.64
CA ALA A 341 -5.00 -15.18 -0.95
C ALA A 341 -5.73 -16.38 -1.58
N ARG A 342 -7.03 -16.49 -1.34
CA ARG A 342 -7.88 -17.61 -1.81
C ARG A 342 -8.51 -17.39 -3.19
N GLU A 343 -8.32 -16.21 -3.81
CA GLU A 343 -8.79 -16.00 -5.19
C GLU A 343 -7.99 -16.85 -6.18
N GLU A 344 -8.69 -17.35 -7.20
CA GLU A 344 -8.05 -18.06 -8.30
C GLU A 344 -7.04 -17.15 -9.00
N PRO A 345 -5.78 -17.58 -9.17
CA PRO A 345 -4.78 -16.76 -9.82
C PRO A 345 -5.11 -16.54 -11.29
N LEU A 346 -4.80 -15.37 -11.79
CA LEU A 346 -5.01 -15.00 -13.20
C LEU A 346 -4.03 -15.69 -14.14
N GLY A 347 -2.91 -16.23 -13.67
CA GLY A 347 -1.86 -16.89 -14.43
C GLY A 347 -0.49 -16.48 -13.93
N PRO A 348 0.62 -16.80 -14.60
CA PRO A 348 0.72 -17.59 -15.85
C PRO A 348 0.44 -19.08 -15.63
N PRO A 349 -0.12 -19.78 -16.63
CA PRO A 349 -0.53 -21.19 -16.47
C PRO A 349 0.62 -22.15 -16.08
N TRP A 350 1.84 -21.89 -16.56
CA TRP A 350 3.03 -22.70 -16.26
C TRP A 350 3.45 -22.63 -14.77
N LEU A 351 3.03 -21.58 -14.04
CA LEU A 351 3.41 -21.42 -12.64
C LEU A 351 2.69 -22.43 -11.73
N ALA A 352 1.49 -22.87 -12.11
CA ALA A 352 0.76 -23.89 -11.36
C ALA A 352 1.57 -25.19 -11.24
N GLY A 353 2.17 -25.64 -12.35
CA GLY A 353 3.02 -26.84 -12.35
C GLY A 353 4.41 -26.65 -11.73
N ALA A 354 4.92 -25.41 -11.63
CA ALA A 354 6.21 -25.13 -11.02
C ALA A 354 6.18 -25.11 -9.48
N MET A 355 5.00 -24.96 -8.90
CA MET A 355 4.78 -24.85 -7.46
C MET A 355 4.42 -26.20 -6.80
N GLU A 356 4.20 -27.25 -7.56
CA GLU A 356 4.00 -28.59 -6.99
C GLU A 356 5.28 -29.09 -6.32
N PRO A 357 5.17 -29.61 -5.07
CA PRO A 357 6.32 -30.21 -4.40
C PRO A 357 6.93 -31.30 -5.28
N ALA A 358 8.25 -31.34 -5.35
CA ALA A 358 8.99 -32.33 -6.15
C ALA A 358 8.61 -33.80 -5.83
N ALA A 359 7.98 -34.05 -4.69
CA ALA A 359 7.49 -35.35 -4.25
C ALA A 359 6.32 -35.93 -5.08
N LEU A 360 5.61 -35.09 -5.86
CA LEU A 360 4.47 -35.55 -6.69
C LEU A 360 4.83 -35.71 -8.18
N ARG A 361 6.06 -35.42 -8.59
CA ARG A 361 6.50 -35.52 -10.00
C ARG A 361 7.07 -36.90 -10.38
N GLY A 362 6.99 -37.88 -9.48
CA GLY A 362 7.58 -39.20 -9.64
C GLY A 362 6.62 -40.35 -9.34
N ALA A 363 5.34 -40.25 -9.73
CA ALA A 363 4.42 -41.39 -9.69
C ALA A 363 3.86 -41.67 -11.07
#